data_81456df7f9e3c91451dc4c008dd86c65
#
_entry.id   81456df7f9e3c91451dc4c008dd86c65
#
_cell.length_a   1.000
_cell.length_b   1.000
_cell.length_c   1.000
_cell.angle_alpha   90.00
_cell.angle_beta   90.00
_cell.angle_gamma   90.00
#
_symmetry.space_group_name_H-M   'P 1'
#
loop_
_entity.id
_entity.type
_entity.pdbx_description
1 polymer ?
#
loop_
_entity_poly.entity_id
_entity_poly.type
_entity_poly.pdbx_seq_one_letter_code
_entity_poly.pdbx_strand_id
1 'polypeptide(L)'
;MVGEMREKETRSTGIEASLTGHLVFATLHTNSAPESIIRLLDMGMDPFNFADALLGVLAQRLARRLCAKCKQAYTPEPVEIKSLLNEYCEELMNTEPFKKDAKGAMEAVYKDWVKAYGNEKGQLTLYRPVGCDTCGGSGMKGRFGLHELLIATDRMKKAIQEHARVAEMLGLCLEEGM
;
A
#
# COMPACT_ATOMS: atom_id res chain seq x y z
N MET A 1 3.79 20.88 -13.18
CA MET A 1 4.50 19.94 -12.31
C MET A 1 5.23 20.75 -11.27
N VAL A 2 4.97 20.49 -10.00
CA VAL A 2 5.59 21.14 -8.86
C VAL A 2 6.64 20.15 -8.31
N GLY A 3 7.81 20.63 -7.95
CA GLY A 3 8.81 19.80 -7.28
C GLY A 3 8.32 19.35 -5.91
N GLU A 4 9.22 19.21 -4.95
CA GLU A 4 8.85 18.79 -3.60
C GLU A 4 8.03 19.85 -2.86
N MET A 5 6.91 19.46 -2.27
CA MET A 5 6.02 20.36 -1.52
C MET A 5 6.52 20.59 -0.08
N ARG A 6 7.73 21.18 0.08
CA ARG A 6 8.30 21.48 1.42
C ARG A 6 7.75 22.78 2.00
N GLU A 7 7.63 23.82 1.19
CA GLU A 7 7.27 25.16 1.63
C GLU A 7 5.76 25.39 1.61
N LYS A 8 5.26 26.18 2.55
CA LYS A 8 3.83 26.50 2.68
C LYS A 8 3.29 27.18 1.42
N GLU A 9 4.03 28.10 0.85
CA GLU A 9 3.64 28.85 -0.36
C GLU A 9 3.49 27.92 -1.58
N THR A 10 4.45 27.01 -1.75
CA THR A 10 4.39 26.02 -2.87
C THR A 10 3.17 25.11 -2.75
N ARG A 11 2.80 24.72 -1.52
CA ARG A 11 1.61 23.88 -1.27
C ARG A 11 0.32 24.65 -1.58
N SER A 12 0.18 25.88 -1.05
CA SER A 12 -1.01 26.71 -1.29
C SER A 12 -1.20 26.98 -2.78
N THR A 13 -0.15 27.36 -3.50
CA THR A 13 -0.19 27.59 -4.94
C THR A 13 -0.58 26.34 -5.71
N GLY A 14 -0.09 25.17 -5.30
CA GLY A 14 -0.46 23.88 -5.91
C GLY A 14 -1.95 23.57 -5.75
N ILE A 15 -2.52 23.80 -4.57
CA ILE A 15 -3.95 23.61 -4.31
C ILE A 15 -4.80 24.59 -5.11
N GLU A 16 -4.48 25.87 -5.05
CA GLU A 16 -5.19 26.91 -5.81
C GLU A 16 -5.21 26.60 -7.30
N ALA A 17 -4.08 26.20 -7.86
CA ALA A 17 -4.00 25.77 -9.25
C ALA A 17 -4.91 24.56 -9.53
N SER A 18 -4.94 23.56 -8.63
CA SER A 18 -5.82 22.39 -8.76
C SER A 18 -7.29 22.77 -8.70
N LEU A 19 -7.70 23.62 -7.76
CA LEU A 19 -9.07 24.09 -7.62
C LEU A 19 -9.53 24.95 -8.82
N THR A 20 -8.61 25.60 -9.51
CA THR A 20 -8.88 26.35 -10.74
C THR A 20 -8.83 25.50 -12.02
N GLY A 21 -8.77 24.18 -11.89
CA GLY A 21 -8.90 23.22 -13.00
C GLY A 21 -7.58 22.75 -13.62
N HIS A 22 -6.43 23.07 -13.01
CA HIS A 22 -5.14 22.59 -13.50
C HIS A 22 -4.83 21.21 -12.91
N LEU A 23 -4.28 20.32 -13.73
CA LEU A 23 -3.72 19.06 -13.25
C LEU A 23 -2.34 19.29 -12.63
N VAL A 24 -2.24 19.11 -11.32
CA VAL A 24 -1.02 19.35 -10.55
C VAL A 24 -0.39 18.02 -10.11
N PHE A 25 0.88 17.82 -10.44
CA PHE A 25 1.71 16.73 -9.91
C PHE A 25 2.75 17.29 -8.97
N ALA A 26 2.88 16.69 -7.79
CA ALA A 26 3.88 17.05 -6.80
C ALA A 26 4.48 15.82 -6.15
N THR A 27 5.68 15.96 -5.57
CA THR A 27 6.34 14.87 -4.84
C THR A 27 6.40 15.15 -3.35
N LEU A 28 6.33 14.09 -2.57
CA LEU A 28 6.45 14.12 -1.12
C LEU A 28 7.24 12.87 -0.67
N HIS A 29 8.06 13.01 0.37
CA HIS A 29 8.78 11.89 0.96
C HIS A 29 8.00 11.34 2.15
N THR A 30 7.30 10.24 1.93
CA THR A 30 6.50 9.51 2.93
C THR A 30 6.63 8.01 2.72
N ASN A 31 6.21 7.23 3.71
CA ASN A 31 6.30 5.78 3.65
C ASN A 31 5.07 5.11 3.03
N SER A 32 3.91 5.76 3.06
CA SER A 32 2.66 5.23 2.53
C SER A 32 1.76 6.33 1.97
N ALA A 33 0.75 5.94 1.20
CA ALA A 33 -0.20 6.90 0.62
C ALA A 33 -1.05 7.60 1.70
N PRO A 34 -1.65 6.91 2.71
CA PRO A 34 -2.37 7.56 3.80
C PRO A 34 -1.51 8.50 4.66
N GLU A 35 -0.26 8.12 4.95
CA GLU A 35 0.66 8.99 5.69
C GLU A 35 0.95 10.30 4.95
N SER A 36 0.95 10.28 3.62
CA SER A 36 1.15 11.48 2.82
C SER A 36 0.05 12.51 3.08
N ILE A 37 -1.19 12.06 3.22
CA ILE A 37 -2.34 12.92 3.52
C ILE A 37 -2.17 13.58 4.89
N ILE A 38 -1.93 12.77 5.93
CA ILE A 38 -1.77 13.28 7.29
C ILE A 38 -0.60 14.26 7.36
N ARG A 39 0.52 13.93 6.72
CA ARG A 39 1.68 14.83 6.70
C ARG A 39 1.38 16.19 6.08
N LEU A 40 0.60 16.23 4.99
CA LEU A 40 0.19 17.48 4.36
C LEU A 40 -0.75 18.30 5.27
N LEU A 41 -1.69 17.64 5.95
CA LEU A 41 -2.55 18.28 6.95
C LEU A 41 -1.75 18.84 8.12
N ASP A 42 -0.81 18.07 8.67
CA ASP A 42 0.09 18.50 9.76
C ASP A 42 0.98 19.69 9.36
N MET A 43 1.29 19.80 8.08
CA MET A 43 2.02 20.95 7.53
C MET A 43 1.12 22.19 7.34
N GLY A 44 -0.13 22.15 7.82
CA GLY A 44 -1.07 23.28 7.87
C GLY A 44 -1.87 23.50 6.60
N MET A 45 -2.11 22.44 5.83
CA MET A 45 -3.07 22.53 4.71
C MET A 45 -4.50 22.51 5.24
N ASP A 46 -5.34 23.35 4.65
CA ASP A 46 -6.77 23.32 4.94
C ASP A 46 -7.40 22.02 4.45
N PRO A 47 -8.06 21.23 5.33
CA PRO A 47 -8.54 19.89 4.98
C PRO A 47 -9.65 19.90 3.91
N PHE A 48 -10.46 20.95 3.84
CA PHE A 48 -11.56 21.05 2.86
C PHE A 48 -11.00 21.32 1.47
N ASN A 49 -10.18 22.37 1.33
CA ASN A 49 -9.56 22.71 0.06
C ASN A 49 -8.64 21.60 -0.44
N PHE A 50 -7.91 20.93 0.48
CA PHE A 50 -7.05 19.83 0.13
C PHE A 50 -7.84 18.60 -0.35
N ALA A 51 -8.92 18.22 0.35
CA ALA A 51 -9.76 17.11 -0.06
C ALA A 51 -10.40 17.34 -1.45
N ASP A 52 -10.83 18.58 -1.74
CA ASP A 52 -11.44 18.92 -3.02
C ASP A 52 -10.41 18.92 -4.17
N ALA A 53 -9.19 19.37 -3.89
CA ALA A 53 -8.09 19.41 -4.86
C ALA A 53 -7.46 18.03 -5.13
N LEU A 54 -7.54 17.09 -4.17
CA LEU A 54 -6.88 15.81 -4.26
C LEU A 54 -7.57 14.86 -5.25
N LEU A 55 -6.81 14.30 -6.17
CA LEU A 55 -7.26 13.24 -7.09
C LEU A 55 -6.78 11.86 -6.61
N GLY A 56 -5.56 11.78 -6.10
CA GLY A 56 -4.99 10.55 -5.59
C GLY A 56 -3.55 10.71 -5.13
N VAL A 57 -3.06 9.69 -4.45
CA VAL A 57 -1.68 9.60 -3.98
C VAL A 57 -1.10 8.26 -4.43
N LEU A 58 0.03 8.32 -5.14
CA LEU A 58 0.80 7.13 -5.50
C LEU A 58 2.05 7.06 -4.61
N ALA A 59 2.09 6.09 -3.70
CA ALA A 59 3.29 5.77 -2.95
C ALA A 59 4.01 4.56 -3.57
N GLN A 60 5.34 4.54 -3.45
CA GLN A 60 6.18 3.49 -4.03
C GLN A 60 7.28 3.07 -3.07
N ARG A 61 7.47 1.77 -2.95
CA ARG A 61 8.62 1.15 -2.28
C ARG A 61 9.32 0.17 -3.20
N LEU A 62 10.59 -0.08 -2.96
CA LEU A 62 11.38 -1.04 -3.72
C LEU A 62 11.64 -2.29 -2.89
N ALA A 63 11.24 -3.45 -3.42
CA ALA A 63 11.59 -4.75 -2.87
C ALA A 63 12.68 -5.44 -3.72
N ARG A 64 13.51 -6.28 -3.08
CA ARG A 64 14.46 -7.11 -3.79
C ARG A 64 13.74 -8.26 -4.50
N ARG A 65 14.14 -8.55 -5.72
CA ARG A 65 13.62 -9.68 -6.48
C ARG A 65 14.48 -10.92 -6.24
N LEU A 66 13.83 -12.06 -5.99
CA LEU A 66 14.52 -13.34 -5.98
C LEU A 66 15.17 -13.63 -7.33
N CYS A 67 16.37 -14.18 -7.31
CA CYS A 67 17.05 -14.56 -8.53
C CYS A 67 16.29 -15.67 -9.27
N ALA A 68 15.86 -15.41 -10.50
CA ALA A 68 15.07 -16.36 -11.29
C ALA A 68 15.81 -17.69 -11.56
N LYS A 69 17.16 -17.67 -11.56
CA LYS A 69 17.96 -18.87 -11.84
C LYS A 69 18.18 -19.78 -10.64
N CYS A 70 18.09 -19.24 -9.42
CA CYS A 70 18.40 -20.04 -8.23
C CYS A 70 17.33 -20.00 -7.13
N LYS A 71 16.21 -19.30 -7.33
CA LYS A 71 15.09 -19.37 -6.39
C LYS A 71 14.59 -20.81 -6.33
N GLN A 72 14.36 -21.32 -5.14
CA GLN A 72 13.85 -22.67 -4.92
C GLN A 72 12.41 -22.61 -4.41
N ALA A 73 11.53 -23.31 -5.08
CA ALA A 73 10.15 -23.49 -4.63
C ALA A 73 10.10 -24.45 -3.43
N TYR A 74 9.25 -24.18 -2.45
CA TYR A 74 8.97 -25.07 -1.33
C TYR A 74 7.52 -24.92 -0.87
N THR A 75 7.03 -25.94 -0.17
CA THR A 75 5.73 -25.88 0.50
C THR A 75 5.97 -25.42 1.92
N PRO A 76 5.38 -24.29 2.37
CA PRO A 76 5.57 -23.76 3.72
C PRO A 76 4.91 -24.67 4.76
N GLU A 77 5.48 -24.72 5.95
CA GLU A 77 4.91 -25.39 7.10
C GLU A 77 3.66 -24.64 7.62
N PRO A 78 2.69 -25.33 8.25
CA PRO A 78 1.48 -24.69 8.79
C PRO A 78 1.74 -23.50 9.72
N VAL A 79 2.82 -23.56 10.50
CA VAL A 79 3.23 -22.48 11.40
C VAL A 79 3.68 -21.25 10.61
N GLU A 80 4.42 -21.43 9.52
CA GLU A 80 4.86 -20.35 8.64
C GLU A 80 3.66 -19.70 7.93
N ILE A 81 2.72 -20.48 7.43
CA ILE A 81 1.47 -19.98 6.82
C ILE A 81 0.70 -19.14 7.83
N LYS A 82 0.56 -19.62 9.06
CA LYS A 82 -0.16 -18.88 10.11
C LYS A 82 0.53 -17.56 10.45
N SER A 83 1.86 -17.54 10.51
CA SER A 83 2.62 -16.31 10.75
C SER A 83 2.41 -15.29 9.63
N LEU A 84 2.51 -15.72 8.37
CA LEU A 84 2.28 -14.86 7.22
C LEU A 84 0.85 -14.32 7.16
N LEU A 85 -0.15 -15.17 7.45
CA LEU A 85 -1.54 -14.73 7.50
C LEU A 85 -1.78 -13.70 8.61
N ASN A 86 -1.23 -13.91 9.80
CA ASN A 86 -1.37 -12.96 10.89
C ASN A 86 -0.76 -11.61 10.53
N GLU A 87 0.47 -11.61 10.01
CA GLU A 87 1.17 -10.39 9.60
C GLU A 87 0.43 -9.65 8.48
N TYR A 88 -0.05 -10.36 7.48
CA TYR A 88 -0.82 -9.75 6.38
C TYR A 88 -2.17 -9.22 6.85
N CYS A 89 -2.88 -9.96 7.68
CA CYS A 89 -4.21 -9.60 8.14
C CYS A 89 -4.20 -8.49 9.22
N GLU A 90 -3.05 -8.19 9.82
CA GLU A 90 -2.92 -7.08 10.79
C GLU A 90 -3.35 -5.75 10.18
N GLU A 91 -2.93 -5.46 8.95
CA GLU A 91 -3.32 -4.25 8.23
C GLU A 91 -4.80 -4.24 7.81
N LEU A 92 -5.42 -5.41 7.67
CA LEU A 92 -6.82 -5.55 7.28
C LEU A 92 -7.82 -5.46 8.44
N MET A 93 -7.34 -5.43 9.70
CA MET A 93 -8.20 -5.47 10.89
C MET A 93 -9.20 -4.31 10.98
N ASN A 94 -8.89 -3.18 10.35
CA ASN A 94 -9.77 -2.01 10.33
C ASN A 94 -10.79 -2.02 9.19
N THR A 95 -10.79 -3.03 8.32
CA THR A 95 -11.76 -3.17 7.24
C THR A 95 -13.06 -3.81 7.74
N GLU A 96 -14.18 -3.51 7.08
CA GLU A 96 -15.50 -4.00 7.48
C GLU A 96 -15.64 -5.53 7.56
N PRO A 97 -15.04 -6.33 6.63
CA PRO A 97 -15.08 -7.79 6.74
C PRO A 97 -14.42 -8.31 8.02
N PHE A 98 -13.26 -7.73 8.40
CA PHE A 98 -12.53 -8.14 9.59
C PHE A 98 -13.18 -7.68 10.88
N LYS A 99 -13.82 -6.51 10.90
CA LYS A 99 -14.62 -6.05 12.05
C LYS A 99 -15.83 -6.94 12.33
N LYS A 100 -16.44 -7.51 11.28
CA LYS A 100 -17.62 -8.39 11.40
C LYS A 100 -17.24 -9.81 11.81
N ASP A 101 -16.27 -10.41 11.13
CA ASP A 101 -15.81 -11.79 11.39
C ASP A 101 -14.34 -11.92 10.98
N ALA A 102 -13.44 -11.60 11.89
CA ALA A 102 -12.00 -11.66 11.64
C ALA A 102 -11.51 -13.07 11.26
N LYS A 103 -12.11 -14.13 11.85
CA LYS A 103 -11.70 -15.50 11.57
C LYS A 103 -12.13 -15.93 10.16
N GLY A 104 -13.38 -15.69 9.81
CA GLY A 104 -13.89 -16.00 8.47
C GLY A 104 -13.18 -15.18 7.38
N ALA A 105 -12.89 -13.90 7.65
CA ALA A 105 -12.12 -13.04 6.74
C ALA A 105 -10.69 -13.56 6.52
N MET A 106 -9.99 -13.99 7.59
CA MET A 106 -8.67 -14.60 7.49
C MET A 106 -8.69 -15.92 6.69
N GLU A 107 -9.70 -16.76 6.88
CA GLU A 107 -9.89 -17.97 6.09
C GLU A 107 -10.14 -17.66 4.60
N ALA A 108 -10.87 -16.60 4.30
CA ALA A 108 -11.10 -16.13 2.93
C ALA A 108 -9.77 -15.69 2.27
N VAL A 109 -8.96 -14.89 2.96
CA VAL A 109 -7.61 -14.52 2.49
C VAL A 109 -6.76 -15.74 2.19
N TYR A 110 -6.75 -16.73 3.07
CA TYR A 110 -6.00 -17.96 2.84
C TYR A 110 -6.48 -18.71 1.58
N LYS A 111 -7.79 -18.82 1.39
CA LYS A 111 -8.38 -19.44 0.20
C LYS A 111 -7.98 -18.72 -1.09
N ASP A 112 -7.98 -17.39 -1.06
CA ASP A 112 -7.56 -16.58 -2.21
C ASP A 112 -6.06 -16.77 -2.50
N TRP A 113 -5.22 -16.87 -1.48
CA TRP A 113 -3.80 -17.19 -1.67
C TRP A 113 -3.59 -18.58 -2.28
N VAL A 114 -4.30 -19.59 -1.79
CA VAL A 114 -4.23 -20.95 -2.36
C VAL A 114 -4.72 -20.96 -3.81
N LYS A 115 -5.77 -20.22 -4.12
CA LYS A 115 -6.29 -20.11 -5.50
C LYS A 115 -5.28 -19.43 -6.44
N ALA A 116 -4.57 -18.41 -5.97
CA ALA A 116 -3.63 -17.64 -6.79
C ALA A 116 -2.24 -18.27 -6.89
N TYR A 117 -1.76 -18.91 -5.82
CA TYR A 117 -0.38 -19.36 -5.66
C TYR A 117 -0.24 -20.82 -5.23
N GLY A 118 -1.34 -21.55 -5.18
CA GLY A 118 -1.35 -22.97 -4.84
C GLY A 118 -0.80 -23.85 -5.97
N ASN A 119 -0.25 -24.99 -5.58
CA ASN A 119 0.13 -26.05 -6.50
C ASN A 119 -1.10 -26.92 -6.88
N GLU A 120 -0.90 -27.92 -7.75
CA GLU A 120 -1.96 -28.85 -8.17
C GLU A 120 -2.61 -29.64 -7.01
N LYS A 121 -1.94 -29.70 -5.86
CA LYS A 121 -2.44 -30.33 -4.63
C LYS A 121 -3.20 -29.37 -3.71
N GLY A 122 -3.39 -28.11 -4.13
CA GLY A 122 -4.05 -27.07 -3.34
C GLY A 122 -3.21 -26.59 -2.15
N GLN A 123 -1.88 -26.72 -2.21
CA GLN A 123 -0.96 -26.25 -1.17
C GLN A 123 -0.24 -24.99 -1.66
N LEU A 124 -0.04 -24.02 -0.78
CA LEU A 124 0.75 -22.82 -1.09
C LEU A 124 2.18 -23.19 -1.51
N THR A 125 2.68 -22.49 -2.51
CA THR A 125 4.06 -22.60 -2.95
C THR A 125 4.76 -21.26 -2.71
N LEU A 126 5.78 -21.28 -1.87
CA LEU A 126 6.65 -20.14 -1.62
C LEU A 126 8.02 -20.38 -2.27
N TYR A 127 8.84 -19.33 -2.30
CA TYR A 127 10.18 -19.36 -2.87
C TYR A 127 11.18 -18.80 -1.90
N ARG A 128 12.36 -19.44 -1.81
CA ARG A 128 13.49 -18.99 -1.00
C ARG A 128 14.70 -18.68 -1.86
N PRO A 129 15.56 -17.73 -1.44
CA PRO A 129 16.83 -17.48 -2.08
C PRO A 129 17.80 -18.64 -1.80
N VAL A 130 18.58 -19.05 -2.80
CA VAL A 130 19.62 -20.07 -2.64
C VAL A 130 21.01 -19.45 -2.83
N GLY A 131 21.19 -18.74 -3.94
CA GLY A 131 22.47 -18.20 -4.36
C GLY A 131 23.05 -18.95 -5.56
N CYS A 132 23.65 -18.20 -6.49
CA CYS A 132 24.39 -18.72 -7.65
C CYS A 132 25.31 -17.64 -8.19
N ASP A 133 26.18 -17.99 -9.15
CA ASP A 133 27.11 -17.04 -9.79
C ASP A 133 26.39 -15.85 -10.43
N THR A 134 25.20 -16.09 -11.01
CA THR A 134 24.40 -15.03 -11.66
C THR A 134 23.99 -13.91 -10.71
N CYS A 135 23.80 -14.20 -9.44
CA CYS A 135 23.42 -13.23 -8.40
C CYS A 135 24.54 -12.95 -7.39
N GLY A 136 25.76 -13.43 -7.64
CA GLY A 136 26.91 -13.26 -6.75
C GLY A 136 26.69 -13.90 -5.38
N GLY A 137 26.04 -15.07 -5.33
CA GLY A 137 25.77 -15.81 -4.10
C GLY A 137 24.59 -15.28 -3.24
N SER A 138 24.05 -14.12 -3.56
CA SER A 138 23.03 -13.44 -2.71
C SER A 138 21.63 -14.05 -2.78
N GLY A 139 21.32 -14.85 -3.79
CA GLY A 139 19.96 -15.33 -4.08
C GLY A 139 18.99 -14.25 -4.60
N MET A 140 19.43 -12.98 -4.66
CA MET A 140 18.64 -11.82 -5.07
C MET A 140 19.21 -11.17 -6.33
N LYS A 141 18.36 -10.77 -7.28
CA LYS A 141 18.80 -10.05 -8.48
C LYS A 141 17.76 -9.09 -8.99
N GLY A 142 18.10 -7.79 -8.94
CA GLY A 142 17.20 -6.71 -9.32
C GLY A 142 16.25 -6.31 -8.22
N ARG A 143 15.37 -5.36 -8.55
CA ARG A 143 14.33 -4.81 -7.67
C ARG A 143 13.02 -4.72 -8.45
N PHE A 144 11.92 -4.60 -7.73
CA PHE A 144 10.62 -4.25 -8.31
C PHE A 144 9.92 -3.25 -7.40
N GLY A 145 9.06 -2.43 -8.00
CA GLY A 145 8.24 -1.46 -7.27
C GLY A 145 7.03 -2.12 -6.66
N LEU A 146 6.78 -1.84 -5.40
CA LEU A 146 5.50 -2.03 -4.74
C LEU A 146 4.80 -0.67 -4.75
N HIS A 147 3.56 -0.64 -5.20
CA HIS A 147 2.81 0.60 -5.39
C HIS A 147 1.54 0.57 -4.56
N GLU A 148 1.27 1.68 -3.87
CA GLU A 148 0.01 1.98 -3.22
C GLU A 148 -0.65 3.11 -4.02
N LEU A 149 -1.81 2.88 -4.60
CA LEU A 149 -2.58 3.90 -5.30
C LEU A 149 -3.85 4.21 -4.52
N LEU A 150 -3.82 5.27 -3.74
CA LEU A 150 -4.98 5.83 -3.07
C LEU A 150 -5.71 6.75 -4.05
N ILE A 151 -6.99 6.49 -4.27
CA ILE A 151 -7.88 7.37 -5.02
C ILE A 151 -8.70 8.22 -4.06
N ALA A 152 -8.82 9.52 -4.33
CA ALA A 152 -9.59 10.43 -3.50
C ALA A 152 -11.09 10.31 -3.80
N THR A 153 -11.69 9.19 -3.39
CA THR A 153 -13.14 8.97 -3.44
C THR A 153 -13.88 9.91 -2.49
N ASP A 154 -15.20 10.04 -2.62
CA ASP A 154 -16.00 10.86 -1.72
C ASP A 154 -15.86 10.41 -0.26
N ARG A 155 -15.74 9.09 -0.01
CA ARG A 155 -15.48 8.54 1.33
C ARG A 155 -14.13 8.99 1.87
N MET A 156 -13.08 8.95 1.03
CA MET A 156 -11.74 9.39 1.40
C MET A 156 -11.70 10.90 1.63
N LYS A 157 -12.32 11.69 0.77
CA LYS A 157 -12.42 13.15 0.94
C LYS A 157 -13.09 13.51 2.27
N LYS A 158 -14.17 12.83 2.61
CA LYS A 158 -14.85 13.01 3.90
C LYS A 158 -13.93 12.64 5.07
N ALA A 159 -13.21 11.54 4.99
CA ALA A 159 -12.24 11.13 6.01
C ALA A 159 -11.13 12.17 6.21
N ILE A 160 -10.64 12.80 5.12
CA ILE A 160 -9.66 13.89 5.19
C ILE A 160 -10.24 15.11 5.90
N GLN A 161 -11.45 15.53 5.56
CA GLN A 161 -12.13 16.68 6.18
C GLN A 161 -12.41 16.47 7.68
N GLU A 162 -12.69 15.23 8.09
CA GLU A 162 -12.93 14.84 9.46
C GLU A 162 -11.65 14.54 10.26
N HIS A 163 -10.46 14.73 9.67
CA HIS A 163 -9.16 14.41 10.28
C HIS A 163 -9.07 12.95 10.76
N ALA A 164 -9.57 12.00 9.96
CA ALA A 164 -9.51 10.58 10.28
C ALA A 164 -8.06 10.12 10.49
N ARG A 165 -7.88 9.08 11.32
CA ARG A 165 -6.55 8.52 11.60
C ARG A 165 -6.01 7.76 10.40
N VAL A 166 -4.66 7.63 10.31
CA VAL A 166 -3.99 6.85 9.26
C VAL A 166 -4.61 5.46 9.10
N ALA A 167 -4.86 4.75 10.23
CA ALA A 167 -5.43 3.40 10.21
C ALA A 167 -6.85 3.34 9.63
N GLU A 168 -7.66 4.38 9.83
CA GLU A 168 -9.01 4.48 9.26
C GLU A 168 -8.95 4.75 7.76
N MET A 169 -8.07 5.67 7.32
CA MET A 169 -7.85 5.95 5.90
C MET A 169 -7.28 4.72 5.18
N LEU A 170 -6.34 3.99 5.82
CA LEU A 170 -5.80 2.75 5.27
C LEU A 170 -6.91 1.69 5.10
N GLY A 171 -7.77 1.53 6.09
CA GLY A 171 -8.93 0.62 6.00
C GLY A 171 -9.82 0.95 4.80
N LEU A 172 -10.14 2.24 4.59
CA LEU A 172 -10.89 2.70 3.42
C LEU A 172 -10.17 2.38 2.10
N CYS A 173 -8.86 2.64 2.01
CA CYS A 173 -8.08 2.35 0.82
C CYS A 173 -8.11 0.88 0.46
N LEU A 174 -7.94 -0.01 1.46
CA LEU A 174 -7.94 -1.46 1.26
C LEU A 174 -9.32 -1.98 0.83
N GLU A 175 -10.41 -1.40 1.36
CA GLU A 175 -11.77 -1.72 0.91
C GLU A 175 -12.05 -1.27 -0.52
N GLU A 176 -11.42 -0.18 -0.97
CA GLU A 176 -11.59 0.41 -2.29
C GLU A 176 -10.59 -0.13 -3.33
N GLY A 177 -9.73 -1.07 -2.95
CA GLY A 177 -8.89 -1.85 -3.87
C GLY A 177 -7.46 -1.33 -4.05
N MET A 178 -6.93 -0.60 -3.09
CA MET A 178 -5.53 -0.20 -3.08
C MET A 178 -4.59 -1.41 -3.04
#